data_5058eeb0beb78342c04fa18f758410e1
#
_entry.id   5058eeb0beb78342c04fa18f758410e1
#
_cell.length_a   1.000
_cell.length_b   1.000
_cell.length_c   1.000
_cell.angle_alpha   90.00
_cell.angle_beta   90.00
_cell.angle_gamma   90.00
#
_symmetry.space_group_name_H-M   'P 1'
#
loop_
_entity.id
_entity.type
_entity.pdbx_description
1 polymer ?
#
loop_
_entity_poly.entity_id
_entity_poly.type
_entity_poly.pdbx_seq_one_letter_code
_entity_poly.pdbx_strand_id
1 'polypeptide(L)'
;MTKPRIRHIALNVRDREGLADYYKKIFGLEEKYRGPNGTIYLSDGFVGIALISRTDQPWGINHFGFEAESASAIADAAQATAESNTFGAVAESWIRDPEGNRVDIAEHGWPV
;
A
#
# COMPACT_ATOMS: atom_id res chain seq x y z
N MET A 1 11.37 19.93 4.99
CA MET A 1 10.91 18.55 4.78
C MET A 1 9.44 18.55 4.36
N THR A 2 9.12 17.81 3.30
CA THR A 2 7.74 17.71 2.83
C THR A 2 6.90 16.91 3.81
N LYS A 3 5.66 17.31 4.01
CA LYS A 3 4.72 16.56 4.85
C LYS A 3 4.45 15.20 4.26
N PRO A 4 4.44 14.12 5.05
CA PRO A 4 3.95 12.83 4.58
C PRO A 4 2.50 12.93 4.11
N ARG A 5 2.13 12.11 3.12
CA ARG A 5 0.76 12.10 2.61
C ARG A 5 0.30 10.67 2.40
N ILE A 6 -0.98 10.45 2.63
CA ILE A 6 -1.60 9.15 2.39
C ILE A 6 -1.53 8.86 0.91
N ARG A 7 -1.00 7.70 0.52
CA ARG A 7 -0.82 7.34 -0.89
C ARG A 7 -1.53 6.06 -1.29
N HIS A 8 -1.70 5.11 -0.38
CA HIS A 8 -2.37 3.87 -0.79
C HIS A 8 -3.12 3.20 0.34
N ILE A 9 -4.07 2.37 -0.08
CA ILE A 9 -4.79 1.43 0.77
C ILE A 9 -4.64 0.06 0.12
N ALA A 10 -4.24 -0.95 0.89
CA ALA A 10 -4.13 -2.31 0.39
C ALA A 10 -5.33 -3.14 0.83
N LEU A 11 -5.97 -3.78 -0.13
CA LEU A 11 -7.07 -4.70 0.10
C LEU A 11 -6.60 -6.13 -0.17
N ASN A 12 -6.80 -7.00 0.81
CA ASN A 12 -6.52 -8.43 0.67
C ASN A 12 -7.79 -9.09 0.15
N VAL A 13 -7.74 -9.61 -1.08
CA VAL A 13 -8.93 -10.06 -1.80
C VAL A 13 -8.70 -11.42 -2.47
N ARG A 14 -9.78 -12.16 -2.68
CA ARG A 14 -9.71 -13.48 -3.28
C ARG A 14 -9.54 -13.43 -4.80
N ASP A 15 -10.18 -12.47 -5.44
CA ASP A 15 -10.19 -12.33 -6.89
C ASP A 15 -9.73 -10.93 -7.29
N ARG A 16 -8.42 -10.79 -7.45
CA ARG A 16 -7.81 -9.50 -7.80
C ARG A 16 -8.30 -8.99 -9.16
N GLU A 17 -8.35 -9.89 -10.16
CA GLU A 17 -8.75 -9.50 -11.53
C GLU A 17 -10.20 -9.03 -11.58
N GLY A 18 -11.11 -9.80 -11.00
CA GLY A 18 -12.51 -9.44 -10.97
C GLY A 18 -12.78 -8.16 -10.20
N LEU A 19 -12.07 -7.97 -9.08
CA LEU A 19 -12.24 -6.75 -8.28
C LEU A 19 -11.62 -5.53 -8.98
N ALA A 20 -10.48 -5.71 -9.65
CA ALA A 20 -9.90 -4.62 -10.46
C ALA A 20 -10.88 -4.16 -11.54
N ASP A 21 -11.49 -5.11 -12.25
CA ASP A 21 -12.50 -4.78 -13.27
C ASP A 21 -13.69 -4.04 -12.68
N TYR A 22 -14.14 -4.44 -11.51
CA TYR A 22 -15.22 -3.77 -10.81
C TYR A 22 -14.87 -2.30 -10.51
N TYR A 23 -13.72 -2.04 -9.91
CA TYR A 23 -13.31 -0.67 -9.55
C TYR A 23 -13.04 0.19 -10.78
N LYS A 24 -12.51 -0.39 -11.86
CA LYS A 24 -12.32 0.33 -13.12
C LYS A 24 -13.68 0.73 -13.71
N LYS A 25 -14.62 -0.20 -13.73
CA LYS A 25 -15.93 0.01 -14.37
C LYS A 25 -16.82 0.97 -13.57
N ILE A 26 -16.89 0.78 -12.26
CA ILE A 26 -17.84 1.51 -11.41
C ILE A 26 -17.29 2.88 -11.01
N PHE A 27 -16.01 2.97 -10.68
CA PHE A 27 -15.40 4.20 -10.16
C PHE A 27 -14.41 4.85 -11.12
N GLY A 28 -14.15 4.24 -12.27
CA GLY A 28 -13.23 4.80 -13.25
C GLY A 28 -11.77 4.77 -12.83
N LEU A 29 -11.39 3.89 -11.91
CA LEU A 29 -9.99 3.79 -11.51
C LEU A 29 -9.14 3.30 -12.69
N GLU A 30 -7.89 3.75 -12.71
CA GLU A 30 -6.92 3.32 -13.72
C GLU A 30 -5.93 2.34 -13.11
N GLU A 31 -5.58 1.31 -13.86
CA GLU A 31 -4.49 0.41 -13.48
C GLU A 31 -3.17 1.08 -13.81
N LYS A 32 -2.33 1.31 -12.80
CA LYS A 32 -1.06 2.00 -12.96
C LYS A 32 0.12 1.05 -13.03
N TYR A 33 0.02 -0.12 -12.42
CA TYR A 33 1.11 -1.06 -12.36
C TYR A 33 0.60 -2.44 -11.96
N ARG A 34 1.33 -3.47 -12.39
CA ARG A 34 1.12 -4.84 -11.95
C ARG A 34 2.46 -5.40 -11.45
N GLY A 35 2.49 -5.85 -10.21
CA GLY A 35 3.67 -6.44 -9.64
C GLY A 35 3.92 -7.85 -10.16
N PRO A 36 5.16 -8.35 -10.06
CA PRO A 36 5.50 -9.70 -10.50
C PRO A 36 4.79 -10.80 -9.72
N ASN A 37 4.32 -10.50 -8.51
CA ASN A 37 3.53 -11.44 -7.70
C ASN A 37 2.02 -11.35 -7.97
N GLY A 38 1.60 -10.57 -8.96
CA GLY A 38 0.21 -10.41 -9.35
C GLY A 38 -0.55 -9.31 -8.63
N THR A 39 0.09 -8.55 -7.76
CA THR A 39 -0.54 -7.39 -7.13
C THR A 39 -0.93 -6.37 -8.19
N ILE A 40 -2.17 -5.88 -8.11
CA ILE A 40 -2.70 -4.90 -9.06
C ILE A 40 -2.81 -3.55 -8.37
N TYR A 41 -2.22 -2.53 -8.99
CA TYR A 41 -2.20 -1.16 -8.44
C TYR A 41 -3.16 -0.29 -9.26
N LEU A 42 -4.25 0.13 -8.62
CA LEU A 42 -5.25 1.02 -9.21
C LEU A 42 -5.14 2.40 -8.58
N SER A 43 -5.60 3.44 -9.27
CA SER A 43 -5.52 4.81 -8.76
C SER A 43 -6.63 5.69 -9.29
N ASP A 44 -7.00 6.69 -8.48
CA ASP A 44 -7.85 7.82 -8.90
C ASP A 44 -7.02 9.06 -9.25
N GLY A 45 -5.70 8.96 -9.25
CA GLY A 45 -4.79 10.08 -9.48
C GLY A 45 -4.27 10.72 -8.20
N PHE A 46 -4.86 10.40 -7.06
CA PHE A 46 -4.48 10.96 -5.75
C PHE A 46 -4.02 9.89 -4.79
N VAL A 47 -4.77 8.81 -4.68
CA VAL A 47 -4.50 7.69 -3.78
C VAL A 47 -4.61 6.39 -4.58
N GLY A 48 -3.72 5.46 -4.30
CA GLY A 48 -3.72 4.14 -4.94
C GLY A 48 -4.43 3.09 -4.09
N ILE A 49 -5.03 2.11 -4.75
CA ILE A 49 -5.54 0.90 -4.12
C ILE A 49 -4.68 -0.26 -4.64
N ALA A 50 -4.05 -0.99 -3.72
CA ALA A 50 -3.30 -2.20 -4.06
C ALA A 50 -4.18 -3.41 -3.76
N LEU A 51 -4.40 -4.25 -4.77
CA LEU A 51 -5.14 -5.49 -4.61
C LEU A 51 -4.14 -6.63 -4.43
N ILE A 52 -4.07 -7.16 -3.22
CA ILE A 52 -3.20 -8.28 -2.85
C ILE A 52 -4.06 -9.52 -2.58
N SER A 53 -3.42 -10.69 -2.57
CA SER A 53 -4.13 -11.93 -2.25
C SER A 53 -3.23 -12.81 -1.39
N ARG A 54 -3.49 -12.80 -0.09
CA ARG A 54 -2.72 -13.53 0.92
C ARG A 54 -3.66 -14.38 1.75
N THR A 55 -3.54 -15.69 1.63
CA THR A 55 -4.44 -16.62 2.31
C THR A 55 -4.17 -16.74 3.81
N ASP A 56 -3.02 -16.28 4.28
CA ASP A 56 -2.62 -16.33 5.69
C ASP A 56 -3.01 -15.08 6.48
N GLN A 57 -3.77 -14.18 5.86
CA GLN A 57 -4.21 -12.93 6.48
C GLN A 57 -5.71 -12.71 6.26
N PRO A 58 -6.36 -11.91 7.13
CA PRO A 58 -7.77 -11.61 6.95
C PRO A 58 -8.08 -10.93 5.62
N TRP A 59 -9.24 -11.25 5.05
CA TRP A 59 -9.73 -10.58 3.84
C TRP A 59 -10.24 -9.19 4.19
N GLY A 60 -10.14 -8.27 3.24
CA GLY A 60 -10.59 -6.89 3.40
C GLY A 60 -9.41 -5.92 3.48
N ILE A 61 -9.60 -4.79 4.14
CA ILE A 61 -8.55 -3.78 4.25
C ILE A 61 -7.41 -4.35 5.09
N ASN A 62 -6.22 -4.42 4.52
CA ASN A 62 -5.04 -5.00 5.16
C ASN A 62 -4.17 -3.94 5.82
N HIS A 63 -3.88 -2.87 5.09
CA HIS A 63 -3.07 -1.76 5.60
C HIS A 63 -3.28 -0.54 4.71
N PHE A 64 -2.77 0.58 5.18
CA PHE A 64 -2.66 1.79 4.37
C PHE A 64 -1.24 2.33 4.50
N GLY A 65 -0.89 3.29 3.65
CA GLY A 65 0.46 3.79 3.64
C GLY A 65 0.60 5.25 3.26
N PHE A 66 1.74 5.79 3.69
CA PHE A 66 2.15 7.16 3.41
C PHE A 66 3.33 7.17 2.46
N GLU A 67 3.40 8.22 1.65
CA GLU A 67 4.63 8.62 0.98
C GLU A 67 5.35 9.57 1.91
N ALA A 68 6.64 9.34 2.17
CA ALA A 68 7.43 10.17 3.06
C ALA A 68 8.89 10.19 2.60
N GLU A 69 9.63 11.20 2.98
CA GLU A 69 11.03 11.34 2.56
C GLU A 69 11.95 10.34 3.25
N SER A 70 11.64 9.95 4.49
CA SER A 70 12.48 9.03 5.26
C SER A 70 11.66 8.15 6.17
N ALA A 71 11.67 6.84 5.88
CA ALA A 71 11.03 5.85 6.73
C ALA A 71 11.70 5.78 8.11
N SER A 72 13.02 5.91 8.17
CA SER A 72 13.74 5.87 9.45
C SER A 72 13.40 7.08 10.33
N ALA A 73 13.24 8.27 9.74
CA ALA A 73 12.84 9.45 10.51
C ALA A 73 11.42 9.30 11.09
N ILE A 74 10.51 8.69 10.32
CA ILE A 74 9.16 8.41 10.80
C ILE A 74 9.20 7.39 11.95
N ALA A 75 9.94 6.29 11.78
CA ALA A 75 10.07 5.27 12.82
C ALA A 75 10.68 5.85 14.10
N ASP A 76 11.70 6.68 13.98
CA ASP A 76 12.32 7.35 15.14
C ASP A 76 11.33 8.27 15.85
N ALA A 77 10.58 9.08 15.11
CA ALA A 77 9.57 9.96 15.67
C ALA A 77 8.47 9.17 16.39
N ALA A 78 8.10 8.02 15.86
CA ALA A 78 7.08 7.14 16.45
C ALA A 78 7.62 6.27 17.58
N GLN A 79 8.94 6.26 17.79
CA GLN A 79 9.62 5.33 18.72
C GLN A 79 9.25 3.88 18.39
N ALA A 80 9.21 3.56 17.10
CA ALA A 80 8.84 2.24 16.58
C ALA A 80 10.00 1.61 15.83
N THR A 81 9.96 0.28 15.71
CA THR A 81 10.91 -0.44 14.87
C THR A 81 10.28 -0.64 13.50
N ALA A 82 10.95 -0.15 12.46
CA ALA A 82 10.50 -0.36 11.10
C ALA A 82 10.75 -1.80 10.68
N GLU A 83 9.73 -2.42 10.09
CA GLU A 83 9.84 -3.70 9.43
C GLU A 83 9.92 -3.47 7.92
N SER A 84 10.51 -4.39 7.19
CA SER A 84 10.62 -4.25 5.74
C SER A 84 10.61 -5.61 5.06
N ASN A 85 10.17 -5.62 3.81
CA ASN A 85 10.33 -6.77 2.95
C ASN A 85 10.85 -6.32 1.59
N THR A 86 11.39 -7.27 0.84
CA THR A 86 11.96 -7.02 -0.49
C THR A 86 11.21 -7.78 -1.57
N PHE A 87 9.98 -8.21 -1.30
CA PHE A 87 9.17 -8.93 -2.27
C PHE A 87 8.58 -7.95 -3.28
N GLY A 88 8.78 -8.23 -4.57
CA GLY A 88 8.23 -7.43 -5.62
C GLY A 88 9.12 -6.26 -6.01
N ALA A 89 8.62 -5.46 -6.96
CA ALA A 89 9.35 -4.32 -7.52
C ALA A 89 9.37 -3.10 -6.60
N VAL A 90 8.54 -3.09 -5.57
CA VAL A 90 8.43 -1.97 -4.62
C VAL A 90 8.91 -2.48 -3.26
N ALA A 91 10.03 -1.92 -2.79
CA ALA A 91 10.51 -2.20 -1.44
C ALA A 91 9.52 -1.55 -0.46
N GLU A 92 9.01 -2.34 0.46
CA GLU A 92 8.05 -1.89 1.46
C GLU A 92 8.69 -1.83 2.84
N SER A 93 8.45 -0.72 3.53
CA SER A 93 8.79 -0.56 4.93
C SER A 93 7.52 -0.17 5.67
N TRP A 94 7.35 -0.67 6.90
CA TRP A 94 6.15 -0.34 7.68
C TRP A 94 6.45 -0.30 9.16
N ILE A 95 5.60 0.43 9.88
CA ILE A 95 5.57 0.43 11.34
C ILE A 95 4.17 0.02 11.80
N ARG A 96 4.04 -0.29 13.08
CA ARG A 96 2.74 -0.50 13.71
C ARG A 96 2.40 0.77 14.50
N ASP A 97 1.16 1.23 14.36
CA ASP A 97 0.69 2.34 15.17
C ASP A 97 0.38 1.87 16.60
N PRO A 98 0.02 2.76 17.54
CA PRO A 98 -0.25 2.35 18.92
C PRO A 98 -1.38 1.33 19.08
N GLU A 99 -2.27 1.20 18.11
CA GLU A 99 -3.36 0.22 18.12
C GLU A 99 -2.99 -1.07 17.36
N GLY A 100 -1.76 -1.15 16.82
CA GLY A 100 -1.29 -2.33 16.11
C GLY A 100 -1.59 -2.34 14.61
N ASN A 101 -2.10 -1.26 14.05
CA ASN A 101 -2.37 -1.19 12.61
C ASN A 101 -1.06 -1.05 11.83
N ARG A 102 -0.94 -1.81 10.75
CA ARG A 102 0.20 -1.68 9.85
C ARG A 102 0.08 -0.41 9.03
N VAL A 103 1.14 0.41 9.06
CA VAL A 103 1.24 1.65 8.29
C VAL A 103 2.51 1.58 7.44
N ASP A 104 2.33 1.50 6.13
CA ASP A 104 3.46 1.44 5.20
C ASP A 104 4.03 2.83 4.95
N ILE A 105 5.33 2.88 4.65
CA ILE A 105 6.03 4.11 4.34
C ILE A 105 6.80 3.91 3.04
N ALA A 106 6.43 4.65 2.00
CA ALA A 106 7.06 4.60 0.70
C ALA A 106 7.94 5.84 0.53
N GLU A 107 9.25 5.64 0.35
CA GLU A 107 10.19 6.75 0.16
C GLU A 107 10.28 7.20 -1.30
N HIS A 108 9.97 6.31 -2.24
CA HIS A 108 10.15 6.54 -3.66
C HIS A 108 8.83 6.82 -4.41
N GLY A 109 7.82 7.20 -3.67
CA GLY A 109 6.51 7.44 -4.23
C GLY A 109 5.67 6.16 -4.36
N TRP A 110 4.53 6.30 -4.97
CA TRP A 110 3.57 5.22 -5.16
C TRP A 110 2.94 5.37 -6.54
N PRO A 111 2.64 4.28 -7.25
CA PRO A 111 2.00 4.39 -8.56
C PRO A 111 0.56 4.92 -8.44
N VAL A 112 0.40 6.20 -8.69
CA VAL A 112 -0.89 6.88 -8.66
C VAL A 112 -1.20 7.61 -9.97
#